data_2b7304db0595763ca37f648433596172
#
_entry.id   2b7304db0595763ca37f648433596172
#
_cell.length_a   1.000
_cell.length_b   1.000
_cell.length_c   1.000
_cell.angle_alpha   90.00
_cell.angle_beta   90.00
_cell.angle_gamma   90.00
#
_symmetry.space_group_name_H-M   'P 1'
#
loop_
_entity.id
_entity.type
_entity.pdbx_description
1 polymer ?
#
loop_
_entity_poly.entity_id
_entity_poly.type
_entity_poly.pdbx_seq_one_letter_code
_entity_poly.pdbx_strand_id
1 'polypeptide(L)'
;MTGALSRVFPIATVVAAIMVVWYGFTVYLNSPWQIEQYEKAGIEWQMGDLVRDTMAHDRPILPAPHQIVTEIWKTTVEKKITSKRSLIFHGGVTLSSTLLGFAMGTILGIGLAVSIVENRAMDKSLMPWIITSQTIPILAIAPMIIVVLNAVGLSGLLPKAMISTYLSFFPVVVGMVKGLRSPDLMLMDLMHTYKASRWQVLWKLRLPASVPFLFASMKVAIAISLVLSLIHI
;
A
#
# COMPACT_ATOMS: atom_id res chain seq x y z
N MET A 1 -8.07 -32.51 -25.14
CA MET A 1 -7.04 -31.45 -25.23
C MET A 1 -7.56 -30.11 -25.77
N THR A 2 -8.78 -30.00 -26.26
CA THR A 2 -9.37 -28.79 -26.86
C THR A 2 -9.88 -27.74 -25.85
N GLY A 3 -10.19 -28.11 -24.62
CA GLY A 3 -10.75 -27.16 -23.62
C GLY A 3 -9.75 -26.22 -22.93
N ALA A 4 -8.46 -26.54 -22.93
CA ALA A 4 -7.42 -25.67 -22.36
C ALA A 4 -6.99 -24.57 -23.37
N LEU A 5 -6.86 -24.92 -24.63
CA LEU A 5 -6.52 -23.99 -25.70
C LEU A 5 -7.59 -22.90 -25.91
N SER A 6 -8.87 -23.25 -25.82
CA SER A 6 -9.96 -22.29 -25.98
C SER A 6 -10.06 -21.26 -24.84
N ARG A 7 -9.50 -21.56 -23.66
CA ARG A 7 -9.41 -20.61 -22.54
C ARG A 7 -8.11 -19.78 -22.55
N VAL A 8 -7.02 -20.36 -23.05
CA VAL A 8 -5.72 -19.68 -23.10
C VAL A 8 -5.67 -18.65 -24.23
N PHE A 9 -6.28 -18.95 -25.37
CA PHE A 9 -6.25 -18.07 -26.53
C PHE A 9 -6.79 -16.64 -26.28
N PRO A 10 -7.97 -16.44 -25.66
CA PRO A 10 -8.45 -15.08 -25.36
C PRO A 10 -7.53 -14.32 -24.41
N ILE A 11 -6.99 -15.03 -23.40
CA ILE A 11 -6.06 -14.42 -22.43
C ILE A 11 -4.77 -14.00 -23.13
N ALA A 12 -4.21 -14.87 -23.96
CA ALA A 12 -3.00 -14.57 -24.73
C ALA A 12 -3.19 -13.38 -25.69
N THR A 13 -4.36 -13.30 -26.33
CA THR A 13 -4.69 -12.19 -27.24
C THR A 13 -4.75 -10.86 -26.48
N VAL A 14 -5.41 -10.83 -25.31
CA VAL A 14 -5.48 -9.62 -24.48
C VAL A 14 -4.09 -9.22 -23.97
N VAL A 15 -3.31 -10.18 -23.50
CA VAL A 15 -1.92 -9.92 -23.03
C VAL A 15 -1.07 -9.38 -24.19
N ALA A 16 -1.15 -9.98 -25.36
CA ALA A 16 -0.42 -9.51 -26.56
C ALA A 16 -0.83 -8.08 -26.94
N ALA A 17 -2.13 -7.78 -26.93
CA ALA A 17 -2.63 -6.42 -27.18
C ALA A 17 -2.09 -5.40 -26.16
N ILE A 18 -2.10 -5.73 -24.86
CA ILE A 18 -1.54 -4.89 -23.82
C ILE A 18 -0.04 -4.67 -24.06
N MET A 19 0.72 -5.70 -24.41
CA MET A 19 2.15 -5.59 -24.69
C MET A 19 2.43 -4.68 -25.91
N VAL A 20 1.66 -4.82 -26.98
CA VAL A 20 1.80 -3.95 -28.16
C VAL A 20 1.52 -2.49 -27.82
N VAL A 21 0.45 -2.23 -27.09
CA VAL A 21 0.11 -0.88 -26.59
C VAL A 21 1.22 -0.34 -25.71
N TRP A 22 1.76 -1.15 -24.79
CA TRP A 22 2.86 -0.74 -23.90
C TRP A 22 4.12 -0.36 -24.69
N TYR A 23 4.56 -1.18 -25.64
CA TYR A 23 5.70 -0.85 -26.49
C TYR A 23 5.46 0.44 -27.29
N GLY A 24 4.25 0.64 -27.84
CA GLY A 24 3.86 1.88 -28.51
C GLY A 24 3.98 3.11 -27.60
N PHE A 25 3.46 3.01 -26.37
CA PHE A 25 3.59 4.08 -25.37
C PHE A 25 5.03 4.32 -24.92
N THR A 26 5.85 3.27 -24.82
CA THR A 26 7.29 3.41 -24.50
C THR A 26 7.97 4.30 -25.54
N VAL A 27 7.76 4.04 -26.83
CA VAL A 27 8.32 4.86 -27.90
C VAL A 27 7.75 6.27 -27.84
N TYR A 28 6.43 6.42 -27.72
CA TYR A 28 5.76 7.72 -27.71
C TYR A 28 6.24 8.64 -26.57
N LEU A 29 6.33 8.12 -25.34
CA LEU A 29 6.71 8.91 -24.16
C LEU A 29 8.21 9.22 -24.09
N ASN A 30 9.07 8.36 -24.63
CA ASN A 30 10.51 8.56 -24.62
C ASN A 30 11.02 9.34 -25.84
N SER A 31 10.24 9.44 -26.92
CA SER A 31 10.62 10.13 -28.17
C SER A 31 11.02 11.59 -27.98
N PRO A 32 10.29 12.45 -27.23
CA PRO A 32 10.64 13.87 -27.11
C PRO A 32 12.05 14.09 -26.57
N TRP A 33 12.42 13.31 -25.54
CA TRP A 33 13.75 13.39 -24.96
C TRP A 33 14.83 12.91 -25.94
N GLN A 34 14.57 11.81 -26.65
CA GLN A 34 15.52 11.25 -27.60
C GLN A 34 15.75 12.17 -28.80
N ILE A 35 14.70 12.79 -29.33
CA ILE A 35 14.78 13.79 -30.39
C ILE A 35 15.62 14.99 -29.97
N GLU A 36 15.40 15.50 -28.76
CA GLU A 36 16.22 16.61 -28.20
C GLU A 36 17.70 16.23 -28.12
N GLN A 37 18.03 14.97 -27.80
CA GLN A 37 19.44 14.50 -27.81
C GLN A 37 20.03 14.45 -29.21
N TYR A 38 19.27 14.02 -30.22
CA TYR A 38 19.70 14.00 -31.60
C TYR A 38 19.96 15.41 -32.13
N GLU A 39 19.06 16.36 -31.81
CA GLU A 39 19.22 17.78 -32.20
C GLU A 39 20.47 18.40 -31.57
N LYS A 40 20.72 18.15 -30.28
CA LYS A 40 21.93 18.63 -29.58
C LYS A 40 23.22 18.02 -30.12
N ALA A 41 23.16 16.78 -30.57
CA ALA A 41 24.32 16.08 -31.13
C ALA A 41 24.50 16.33 -32.64
N GLY A 42 23.55 17.00 -33.31
CA GLY A 42 23.58 17.23 -34.77
C GLY A 42 23.49 15.96 -35.59
N ILE A 43 22.81 14.92 -35.06
CA ILE A 43 22.69 13.61 -35.69
C ILE A 43 21.39 13.56 -36.50
N GLU A 44 21.50 13.23 -37.81
CA GLU A 44 20.34 12.87 -38.61
C GLU A 44 19.81 11.50 -38.18
N TRP A 45 18.51 11.40 -37.92
CA TRP A 45 17.87 10.18 -37.44
C TRP A 45 16.70 9.76 -38.32
N GLN A 46 16.44 8.47 -38.35
CA GLN A 46 15.26 7.86 -38.97
C GLN A 46 14.34 7.26 -37.90
N MET A 47 13.07 6.98 -38.30
CA MET A 47 12.10 6.36 -37.39
C MET A 47 12.61 5.05 -36.79
N GLY A 48 13.41 4.28 -37.51
CA GLY A 48 14.01 3.03 -37.00
C GLY A 48 15.01 3.25 -35.88
N ASP A 49 15.84 4.30 -36.01
CA ASP A 49 16.82 4.68 -34.98
C ASP A 49 16.12 5.19 -33.73
N LEU A 50 15.09 6.04 -33.92
CA LEU A 50 14.29 6.53 -32.81
C LEU A 50 13.66 5.39 -31.98
N VAL A 51 13.03 4.42 -32.66
CA VAL A 51 12.42 3.25 -31.99
C VAL A 51 13.49 2.43 -31.25
N ARG A 52 14.63 2.18 -31.88
CA ARG A 52 15.71 1.39 -31.28
C ARG A 52 16.29 2.07 -30.06
N ASP A 53 16.62 3.35 -30.15
CA ASP A 53 17.30 4.09 -29.11
C ASP A 53 16.38 4.44 -27.93
N THR A 54 15.08 4.69 -28.18
CA THR A 54 14.08 4.82 -27.11
C THR A 54 13.87 3.52 -26.33
N MET A 55 14.01 2.36 -26.98
CA MET A 55 13.93 1.05 -26.31
C MET A 55 15.21 0.63 -25.60
N ALA A 56 16.35 1.24 -25.93
CA ALA A 56 17.66 0.96 -25.33
C ALA A 56 18.05 1.99 -24.26
N HIS A 57 17.22 3.00 -24.01
CA HIS A 57 17.53 4.10 -23.10
C HIS A 57 17.72 3.64 -21.65
N ASP A 58 18.81 4.09 -20.96
CA ASP A 58 19.15 3.68 -19.60
C ASP A 58 18.16 4.20 -18.53
N ARG A 59 17.52 5.34 -18.76
CA ARG A 59 16.57 5.95 -17.84
C ARG A 59 15.32 6.45 -18.56
N PRO A 60 14.51 5.55 -19.11
CA PRO A 60 13.31 5.92 -19.83
C PRO A 60 12.23 6.48 -18.87
N ILE A 61 11.37 7.37 -19.39
CA ILE A 61 10.17 7.82 -18.67
C ILE A 61 9.23 6.63 -18.46
N LEU A 62 9.03 5.83 -19.52
CA LEU A 62 8.32 4.56 -19.44
C LEU A 62 9.24 3.44 -19.97
N PRO A 63 9.71 2.52 -19.08
CA PRO A 63 10.55 1.42 -19.51
C PRO A 63 9.78 0.41 -20.36
N ALA A 64 10.44 -0.14 -21.36
CA ALA A 64 9.89 -1.25 -22.16
C ALA A 64 9.80 -2.53 -21.31
N PRO A 65 8.84 -3.44 -21.59
CA PRO A 65 8.67 -4.68 -20.83
C PRO A 65 9.96 -5.53 -20.72
N HIS A 66 10.75 -5.61 -21.79
CA HIS A 66 12.02 -6.35 -21.76
C HIS A 66 13.08 -5.69 -20.85
N GLN A 67 13.10 -4.35 -20.74
CA GLN A 67 13.99 -3.63 -19.83
C GLN A 67 13.64 -3.91 -18.37
N ILE A 68 12.34 -3.98 -18.05
CA ILE A 68 11.86 -4.33 -16.70
C ILE A 68 12.33 -5.74 -16.33
N VAL A 69 12.15 -6.73 -17.21
CA VAL A 69 12.60 -8.11 -16.98
C VAL A 69 14.11 -8.16 -16.75
N THR A 70 14.87 -7.45 -17.58
CA THR A 70 16.33 -7.39 -17.47
C THR A 70 16.77 -6.74 -16.16
N GLU A 71 16.12 -5.64 -15.76
CA GLU A 71 16.45 -4.94 -14.52
C GLU A 71 16.06 -5.76 -13.28
N ILE A 72 14.92 -6.44 -13.30
CA ILE A 72 14.53 -7.39 -12.25
C ILE A 72 15.60 -8.49 -12.13
N TRP A 73 16.04 -9.06 -13.25
CA TRP A 73 17.09 -10.09 -13.24
C TRP A 73 18.39 -9.56 -12.64
N LYS A 74 18.89 -8.44 -13.14
CA LYS A 74 20.12 -7.79 -12.64
C LYS A 74 20.05 -7.49 -11.15
N THR A 75 18.94 -6.93 -10.68
CA THR A 75 18.80 -6.49 -9.28
C THR A 75 18.46 -7.62 -8.31
N THR A 76 17.91 -8.74 -8.81
CA THR A 76 17.53 -9.89 -7.98
C THR A 76 18.60 -10.98 -7.95
N VAL A 77 19.21 -11.27 -9.10
CA VAL A 77 20.12 -12.42 -9.25
C VAL A 77 21.58 -12.01 -9.23
N GLU A 78 21.98 -10.97 -9.97
CA GLU A 78 23.39 -10.58 -10.10
C GLU A 78 23.89 -9.78 -8.89
N LYS A 79 23.02 -9.03 -8.22
CA LYS A 79 23.42 -8.23 -7.06
C LYS A 79 23.30 -9.01 -5.76
N LYS A 80 24.29 -8.86 -4.88
CA LYS A 80 24.25 -9.45 -3.53
C LYS A 80 23.01 -8.96 -2.78
N ILE A 81 22.32 -9.85 -2.09
CA ILE A 81 21.07 -9.59 -1.34
C ILE A 81 21.24 -8.44 -0.33
N THR A 82 22.43 -8.28 0.24
CA THR A 82 22.75 -7.21 1.20
C THR A 82 23.07 -5.86 0.56
N SER A 83 23.13 -5.79 -0.76
CA SER A 83 23.42 -4.55 -1.47
C SER A 83 22.21 -3.61 -1.44
N LYS A 84 22.42 -2.32 -1.13
CA LYS A 84 21.41 -1.26 -1.23
C LYS A 84 20.86 -1.05 -2.66
N ARG A 85 21.41 -1.73 -3.66
CA ARG A 85 20.91 -1.73 -5.05
C ARG A 85 20.14 -3.00 -5.39
N SER A 86 19.95 -3.92 -4.44
CA SER A 86 19.18 -5.16 -4.63
C SER A 86 17.71 -4.93 -4.38
N LEU A 87 16.87 -5.42 -5.27
CA LEU A 87 15.42 -5.41 -5.12
C LEU A 87 14.97 -6.21 -3.88
N ILE A 88 15.68 -7.30 -3.57
CA ILE A 88 15.41 -8.13 -2.39
C ILE A 88 15.65 -7.34 -1.10
N PHE A 89 16.74 -6.55 -1.04
CA PHE A 89 17.00 -5.67 0.11
C PHE A 89 15.88 -4.65 0.31
N HIS A 90 15.47 -3.97 -0.75
CA HIS A 90 14.36 -3.01 -0.69
C HIS A 90 13.03 -3.67 -0.34
N GLY A 91 12.75 -4.87 -0.90
CA GLY A 91 11.59 -5.66 -0.52
C GLY A 91 11.57 -6.01 0.97
N GLY A 92 12.71 -6.38 1.54
CA GLY A 92 12.87 -6.63 2.98
C GLY A 92 12.61 -5.39 3.83
N VAL A 93 13.14 -4.23 3.43
CA VAL A 93 12.90 -2.95 4.11
C VAL A 93 11.44 -2.55 4.05
N THR A 94 10.79 -2.68 2.88
CA THR A 94 9.37 -2.41 2.71
C THR A 94 8.53 -3.32 3.59
N LEU A 95 8.77 -4.63 3.53
CA LEU A 95 8.00 -5.60 4.29
C LEU A 95 8.14 -5.37 5.79
N SER A 96 9.35 -5.14 6.30
CA SER A 96 9.59 -4.89 7.72
C SER A 96 8.94 -3.59 8.20
N SER A 97 9.04 -2.49 7.45
CA SER A 97 8.38 -1.22 7.80
C SER A 97 6.86 -1.32 7.73
N THR A 98 6.33 -2.01 6.73
CA THR A 98 4.88 -2.23 6.58
C THR A 98 4.33 -3.09 7.72
N LEU A 99 4.99 -4.21 8.05
CA LEU A 99 4.54 -5.08 9.14
C LEU A 99 4.61 -4.39 10.50
N LEU A 100 5.69 -3.65 10.77
CA LEU A 100 5.82 -2.89 12.00
C LEU A 100 4.72 -1.82 12.10
N GLY A 101 4.55 -1.02 11.06
CA GLY A 101 3.52 0.02 11.04
C GLY A 101 2.11 -0.54 11.08
N PHE A 102 1.85 -1.65 10.38
CA PHE A 102 0.57 -2.36 10.44
C PHE A 102 0.27 -2.90 11.86
N ALA A 103 1.25 -3.49 12.54
CA ALA A 103 1.07 -3.96 13.91
C ALA A 103 0.78 -2.79 14.88
N MET A 104 1.56 -1.70 14.79
CA MET A 104 1.34 -0.49 15.58
C MET A 104 -0.04 0.13 15.29
N GLY A 105 -0.41 0.26 14.02
CA GLY A 105 -1.70 0.80 13.58
C GLY A 105 -2.89 -0.06 14.04
N THR A 106 -2.72 -1.39 14.00
CA THR A 106 -3.74 -2.33 14.48
C THR A 106 -3.94 -2.21 15.99
N ILE A 107 -2.86 -2.21 16.77
CA ILE A 107 -2.93 -2.06 18.23
C ILE A 107 -3.57 -0.72 18.62
N LEU A 108 -3.11 0.36 17.99
CA LEU A 108 -3.65 1.70 18.21
C LEU A 108 -5.13 1.77 17.79
N GLY A 109 -5.47 1.18 16.66
CA GLY A 109 -6.84 1.12 16.14
C GLY A 109 -7.80 0.36 17.04
N ILE A 110 -7.40 -0.79 17.56
CA ILE A 110 -8.19 -1.56 18.53
C ILE A 110 -8.37 -0.77 19.82
N GLY A 111 -7.30 -0.19 20.37
CA GLY A 111 -7.35 0.59 21.60
C GLY A 111 -8.29 1.80 21.50
N LEU A 112 -8.20 2.54 20.38
CA LEU A 112 -9.11 3.67 20.11
C LEU A 112 -10.55 3.20 19.95
N ALA A 113 -10.79 2.11 19.22
CA ALA A 113 -12.14 1.59 19.02
C ALA A 113 -12.82 1.15 20.34
N VAL A 114 -12.07 0.46 21.20
CA VAL A 114 -12.57 0.10 22.54
C VAL A 114 -12.87 1.35 23.35
N SER A 115 -11.98 2.34 23.39
CA SER A 115 -12.17 3.60 24.09
C SER A 115 -13.41 4.36 23.61
N ILE A 116 -13.65 4.40 22.30
CA ILE A 116 -14.80 5.04 21.65
C ILE A 116 -16.11 4.34 22.05
N VAL A 117 -16.12 3.01 22.04
CA VAL A 117 -17.36 2.26 22.30
C VAL A 117 -17.71 2.24 23.79
N GLU A 118 -16.70 2.23 24.68
CA GLU A 118 -16.95 2.22 26.12
C GLU A 118 -17.20 3.61 26.72
N ASN A 119 -16.77 4.68 26.05
CA ASN A 119 -16.90 6.05 26.56
C ASN A 119 -17.54 6.99 25.55
N ARG A 120 -18.74 7.48 25.88
CA ARG A 120 -19.54 8.38 25.05
C ARG A 120 -18.85 9.74 24.78
N ALA A 121 -18.02 10.21 25.69
CA ALA A 121 -17.23 11.42 25.49
C ALA A 121 -16.14 11.21 24.44
N MET A 122 -15.46 10.06 24.50
CA MET A 122 -14.46 9.65 23.50
C MET A 122 -15.08 9.46 22.11
N ASP A 123 -16.27 8.88 22.06
CA ASP A 123 -17.00 8.74 20.78
C ASP A 123 -17.24 10.09 20.10
N LYS A 124 -17.81 11.03 20.86
CA LYS A 124 -18.14 12.35 20.34
C LYS A 124 -16.92 13.21 20.01
N SER A 125 -15.80 13.02 20.71
CA SER A 125 -14.60 13.81 20.49
C SER A 125 -13.65 13.18 19.46
N LEU A 126 -13.40 11.86 19.49
CA LEU A 126 -12.39 11.25 18.64
C LEU A 126 -12.91 10.87 17.25
N MET A 127 -14.17 10.40 17.12
CA MET A 127 -14.69 9.96 15.81
C MET A 127 -14.63 11.05 14.72
N PRO A 128 -15.01 12.32 14.99
CA PRO A 128 -14.86 13.37 13.99
C PRO A 128 -13.40 13.56 13.54
N TRP A 129 -12.45 13.54 14.47
CA TRP A 129 -11.02 13.68 14.16
C TRP A 129 -10.47 12.49 13.35
N ILE A 130 -10.87 11.28 13.70
CA ILE A 130 -10.49 10.07 12.97
C ILE A 130 -10.98 10.14 11.52
N ILE A 131 -12.24 10.55 11.31
CA ILE A 131 -12.81 10.69 9.96
C ILE A 131 -12.10 11.82 9.20
N THR A 132 -11.91 12.98 9.83
CA THR A 132 -11.26 14.14 9.21
C THR A 132 -9.79 13.85 8.87
N SER A 133 -9.09 13.02 9.64
CA SER A 133 -7.71 12.64 9.36
C SER A 133 -7.52 12.01 7.98
N GLN A 134 -8.55 11.38 7.42
CA GLN A 134 -8.51 10.76 6.09
C GLN A 134 -8.68 11.75 4.95
N THR A 135 -9.13 12.97 5.22
CA THR A 135 -9.24 14.02 4.19
C THR A 135 -7.87 14.59 3.82
N ILE A 136 -6.87 14.38 4.65
CA ILE A 136 -5.52 14.87 4.43
C ILE A 136 -4.77 13.87 3.53
N PRO A 137 -4.32 14.28 2.33
CA PRO A 137 -3.61 13.39 1.43
C PRO A 137 -2.25 12.98 2.02
N ILE A 138 -2.12 11.72 2.36
CA ILE A 138 -0.91 11.16 2.99
C ILE A 138 0.36 11.41 2.15
N LEU A 139 0.23 11.43 0.82
CA LEU A 139 1.35 11.73 -0.09
C LEU A 139 1.95 13.12 0.15
N ALA A 140 1.15 14.08 0.61
CA ALA A 140 1.63 15.41 0.96
C ALA A 140 2.32 15.45 2.33
N ILE A 141 1.86 14.63 3.29
CA ILE A 141 2.38 14.61 4.66
C ILE A 141 3.60 13.70 4.81
N ALA A 142 3.66 12.61 4.03
CA ALA A 142 4.71 11.60 4.18
C ALA A 142 6.15 12.18 4.10
N PRO A 143 6.49 13.07 3.15
CA PRO A 143 7.81 13.71 3.13
C PRO A 143 8.08 14.54 4.39
N MET A 144 7.06 15.24 4.92
CA MET A 144 7.19 16.04 6.14
C MET A 144 7.47 15.17 7.36
N ILE A 145 6.76 14.04 7.51
CA ILE A 145 7.00 13.07 8.58
C ILE A 145 8.44 12.57 8.53
N ILE A 146 8.93 12.22 7.35
CA ILE A 146 10.31 11.74 7.17
C ILE A 146 11.32 12.82 7.59
N VAL A 147 11.13 14.06 7.12
CA VAL A 147 12.05 15.17 7.46
C VAL A 147 12.05 15.47 8.96
N VAL A 148 10.87 15.58 9.57
CA VAL A 148 10.74 15.88 11.00
C VAL A 148 11.34 14.78 11.86
N LEU A 149 11.06 13.51 11.56
CA LEU A 149 11.60 12.38 12.32
C LEU A 149 13.12 12.26 12.17
N ASN A 150 13.64 12.49 10.96
CA ASN A 150 15.09 12.52 10.73
C ASN A 150 15.76 13.66 11.50
N ALA A 151 15.13 14.83 11.63
CA ALA A 151 15.66 15.96 12.39
C ALA A 151 15.78 15.67 13.89
N VAL A 152 14.91 14.81 14.45
CA VAL A 152 14.98 14.32 15.85
C VAL A 152 15.84 13.05 15.99
N GLY A 153 16.58 12.65 14.96
CA GLY A 153 17.47 11.48 14.99
C GLY A 153 16.80 10.12 14.74
N LEU A 154 15.49 10.10 14.44
CA LEU A 154 14.75 8.90 14.11
C LEU A 154 14.78 8.69 12.60
N SER A 155 15.73 7.89 12.12
CA SER A 155 15.93 7.59 10.69
C SER A 155 15.67 6.13 10.33
N GLY A 156 15.63 5.83 9.03
CA GLY A 156 15.55 4.46 8.52
C GLY A 156 14.15 3.85 8.55
N LEU A 157 13.94 2.82 9.34
CA LEU A 157 12.71 2.03 9.37
C LEU A 157 11.53 2.79 10.04
N LEU A 158 11.81 3.55 11.11
CA LEU A 158 10.78 4.17 11.94
C LEU A 158 9.91 5.20 11.20
N PRO A 159 10.44 6.16 10.43
CA PRO A 159 9.61 7.07 9.66
C PRO A 159 8.65 6.36 8.69
N LYS A 160 9.12 5.33 8.01
CA LYS A 160 8.30 4.52 7.11
C LYS A 160 7.21 3.75 7.87
N ALA A 161 7.55 3.18 9.02
CA ALA A 161 6.59 2.49 9.88
C ALA A 161 5.52 3.45 10.44
N MET A 162 5.86 4.70 10.77
CA MET A 162 4.91 5.72 11.22
C MET A 162 3.89 6.08 10.13
N ILE A 163 4.32 6.22 8.88
CA ILE A 163 3.43 6.43 7.74
C ILE A 163 2.49 5.23 7.57
N SER A 164 3.03 4.02 7.64
CA SER A 164 2.26 2.78 7.57
C SER A 164 1.25 2.66 8.74
N THR A 165 1.65 3.09 9.95
CA THR A 165 0.76 3.16 11.12
C THR A 165 -0.42 4.09 10.87
N TYR A 166 -0.15 5.30 10.36
CA TYR A 166 -1.19 6.29 10.03
C TYR A 166 -2.20 5.75 9.02
N LEU A 167 -1.75 4.98 8.05
CA LEU A 167 -2.64 4.38 7.04
C LEU A 167 -3.45 3.19 7.57
N SER A 168 -2.84 2.41 8.47
CA SER A 168 -3.44 1.19 8.98
C SER A 168 -4.47 1.45 10.08
N PHE A 169 -4.27 2.48 10.91
CA PHE A 169 -5.13 2.66 12.10
C PHE A 169 -6.58 2.96 11.75
N PHE A 170 -6.83 3.76 10.72
CA PHE A 170 -8.18 4.19 10.37
C PHE A 170 -9.12 3.04 9.98
N PRO A 171 -8.79 2.18 8.97
CA PRO A 171 -9.63 1.04 8.64
C PRO A 171 -9.89 0.14 9.84
N VAL A 172 -8.87 -0.05 10.71
CA VAL A 172 -8.99 -0.88 11.90
C VAL A 172 -9.90 -0.24 12.93
N VAL A 173 -9.77 1.08 13.22
CA VAL A 173 -10.70 1.77 14.14
C VAL A 173 -12.12 1.64 13.67
N VAL A 174 -12.41 2.01 12.42
CA VAL A 174 -13.77 2.00 11.87
C VAL A 174 -14.35 0.59 11.86
N GLY A 175 -13.57 -0.40 11.41
CA GLY A 175 -13.99 -1.80 11.39
C GLY A 175 -14.27 -2.34 12.80
N MET A 176 -13.38 -2.06 13.75
CA MET A 176 -13.56 -2.47 15.15
C MET A 176 -14.73 -1.78 15.84
N VAL A 177 -14.93 -0.48 15.65
CA VAL A 177 -16.09 0.24 16.20
C VAL A 177 -17.38 -0.37 15.66
N LYS A 178 -17.45 -0.63 14.34
CA LYS A 178 -18.58 -1.33 13.73
C LYS A 178 -18.78 -2.72 14.33
N GLY A 179 -17.72 -3.49 14.49
CA GLY A 179 -17.76 -4.83 15.06
C GLY A 179 -18.16 -4.86 16.53
N LEU A 180 -17.62 -3.96 17.36
CA LEU A 180 -17.98 -3.85 18.79
C LEU A 180 -19.43 -3.39 19.01
N ARG A 181 -20.02 -2.72 18.00
CA ARG A 181 -21.45 -2.30 18.01
C ARG A 181 -22.38 -3.28 17.29
N SER A 182 -21.85 -4.38 16.75
CA SER A 182 -22.63 -5.35 15.95
C SER A 182 -23.53 -6.29 16.76
N PRO A 183 -23.28 -6.58 18.07
CA PRO A 183 -24.16 -7.48 18.83
C PRO A 183 -25.62 -7.00 18.81
N ASP A 184 -26.52 -7.97 18.65
CA ASP A 184 -27.97 -7.72 18.64
C ASP A 184 -28.43 -7.15 19.99
N LEU A 185 -29.45 -6.28 19.95
CA LEU A 185 -30.06 -5.71 21.14
C LEU A 185 -30.54 -6.78 22.10
N MET A 186 -31.11 -7.89 21.61
CA MET A 186 -31.55 -9.01 22.41
C MET A 186 -30.41 -9.61 23.26
N LEU A 187 -29.22 -9.76 22.68
CA LEU A 187 -28.04 -10.24 23.39
C LEU A 187 -27.54 -9.22 24.43
N MET A 188 -27.64 -7.94 24.12
CA MET A 188 -27.29 -6.89 25.06
C MET A 188 -28.26 -6.85 26.26
N ASP A 189 -29.57 -7.01 26.03
CA ASP A 189 -30.59 -7.08 27.06
C ASP A 189 -30.43 -8.33 27.95
N LEU A 190 -30.06 -9.47 27.33
CA LEU A 190 -29.72 -10.68 28.06
C LEU A 190 -28.55 -10.43 29.03
N MET A 191 -27.47 -9.83 28.56
CA MET A 191 -26.32 -9.49 29.42
C MET A 191 -26.74 -8.54 30.55
N HIS A 192 -27.63 -7.60 30.29
CA HIS A 192 -28.18 -6.69 31.29
C HIS A 192 -29.02 -7.43 32.33
N THR A 193 -29.86 -8.36 31.91
CA THR A 193 -30.67 -9.22 32.80
C THR A 193 -29.81 -10.03 33.75
N TYR A 194 -28.67 -10.54 33.27
CA TYR A 194 -27.67 -11.23 34.10
C TYR A 194 -26.79 -10.28 34.92
N LYS A 195 -27.08 -8.97 34.96
CA LYS A 195 -26.29 -7.94 35.66
C LYS A 195 -24.79 -8.00 35.33
N ALA A 196 -24.47 -8.32 34.07
CA ALA A 196 -23.09 -8.39 33.61
C ALA A 196 -22.44 -6.99 33.67
N SER A 197 -21.21 -6.94 34.20
CA SER A 197 -20.42 -5.71 34.20
C SER A 197 -20.01 -5.29 32.78
N ARG A 198 -19.68 -3.99 32.56
CA ARG A 198 -19.22 -3.47 31.25
C ARG A 198 -18.05 -4.28 30.68
N TRP A 199 -17.09 -4.67 31.54
CA TRP A 199 -15.97 -5.51 31.15
C TRP A 199 -16.40 -6.90 30.69
N GLN A 200 -17.39 -7.50 31.37
CA GLN A 200 -17.93 -8.81 30.96
C GLN A 200 -18.64 -8.70 29.61
N VAL A 201 -19.41 -7.65 29.36
CA VAL A 201 -20.04 -7.38 28.07
C VAL A 201 -18.99 -7.20 26.98
N LEU A 202 -17.93 -6.40 27.26
CA LEU A 202 -16.85 -6.18 26.30
C LEU A 202 -16.16 -7.51 25.92
N TRP A 203 -15.67 -8.25 26.92
CA TRP A 203 -14.84 -9.44 26.67
C TRP A 203 -15.64 -10.65 26.19
N LYS A 204 -16.87 -10.85 26.70
CA LYS A 204 -17.66 -12.06 26.41
C LYS A 204 -18.60 -11.91 25.23
N LEU A 205 -19.00 -10.69 24.86
CA LEU A 205 -19.94 -10.45 23.79
C LEU A 205 -19.35 -9.58 22.66
N ARG A 206 -18.92 -8.37 22.96
CA ARG A 206 -18.53 -7.40 21.93
C ARG A 206 -17.23 -7.76 21.21
N LEU A 207 -16.19 -8.14 21.93
CA LEU A 207 -14.90 -8.52 21.33
C LEU A 207 -15.04 -9.76 20.44
N PRO A 208 -15.63 -10.89 20.87
CA PRO A 208 -15.85 -12.03 19.98
C PRO A 208 -16.67 -11.69 18.75
N ALA A 209 -17.74 -10.89 18.89
CA ALA A 209 -18.57 -10.45 17.77
C ALA A 209 -17.79 -9.52 16.79
N SER A 210 -16.79 -8.79 17.26
CA SER A 210 -16.01 -7.87 16.43
C SER A 210 -14.92 -8.56 15.60
N VAL A 211 -14.52 -9.79 15.90
CA VAL A 211 -13.43 -10.51 15.22
C VAL A 211 -13.56 -10.56 13.70
N PRO A 212 -14.71 -10.89 13.10
CA PRO A 212 -14.86 -10.89 11.65
C PRO A 212 -14.63 -9.51 11.02
N PHE A 213 -15.10 -8.45 11.70
CA PHE A 213 -14.92 -7.05 11.27
C PHE A 213 -13.47 -6.62 11.36
N LEU A 214 -12.76 -7.04 12.44
CA LEU A 214 -11.33 -6.80 12.59
C LEU A 214 -10.55 -7.41 11.42
N PHE A 215 -10.73 -8.68 11.13
CA PHE A 215 -10.01 -9.33 10.02
C PHE A 215 -10.35 -8.71 8.66
N ALA A 216 -11.59 -8.33 8.43
CA ALA A 216 -11.98 -7.64 7.20
C ALA A 216 -11.26 -6.29 7.06
N SER A 217 -11.20 -5.49 8.13
CA SER A 217 -10.50 -4.20 8.13
C SER A 217 -8.98 -4.34 8.06
N MET A 218 -8.40 -5.37 8.69
CA MET A 218 -6.97 -5.67 8.60
C MET A 218 -6.52 -6.00 7.17
N LYS A 219 -7.34 -6.72 6.39
CA LYS A 219 -7.04 -6.97 4.96
C LYS A 219 -6.92 -5.67 4.17
N VAL A 220 -7.81 -4.72 4.42
CA VAL A 220 -7.76 -3.39 3.78
C VAL A 220 -6.55 -2.60 4.26
N ALA A 221 -6.32 -2.57 5.56
CA ALA A 221 -5.22 -1.85 6.20
C ALA A 221 -3.85 -2.30 5.68
N ILE A 222 -3.59 -3.61 5.61
CA ILE A 222 -2.30 -4.12 5.14
C ILE A 222 -2.07 -3.83 3.66
N ALA A 223 -3.12 -3.91 2.83
CA ALA A 223 -3.02 -3.61 1.41
C ALA A 223 -2.66 -2.14 1.17
N ILE A 224 -3.34 -1.20 1.86
CA ILE A 224 -3.06 0.23 1.76
C ILE A 224 -1.64 0.54 2.25
N SER A 225 -1.23 -0.02 3.38
CA SER A 225 0.11 0.18 3.95
C SER A 225 1.22 -0.32 3.05
N LEU A 226 1.04 -1.45 2.38
CA LEU A 226 2.01 -2.03 1.47
C LEU A 226 2.19 -1.18 0.21
N VAL A 227 1.08 -0.76 -0.39
CA VAL A 227 1.11 0.07 -1.62
C VAL A 227 1.84 1.38 -1.38
N LEU A 228 1.53 2.08 -0.27
CA LEU A 228 2.19 3.35 0.00
C LEU A 228 3.65 3.20 0.48
N SER A 229 3.98 2.12 1.16
CA SER A 229 5.38 1.82 1.53
C SER A 229 6.25 1.63 0.29
N LEU A 230 5.70 1.10 -0.81
CA LEU A 230 6.41 0.95 -2.10
C LEU A 230 6.68 2.28 -2.80
N ILE A 231 5.80 3.28 -2.63
CA ILE A 231 5.95 4.59 -3.29
C ILE A 231 7.09 5.42 -2.66
N HIS A 232 7.45 5.15 -1.40
CA HIS A 232 8.44 5.93 -0.65
C HIS A 232 9.80 5.23 -0.49
N ILE A 233 10.09 4.22 -1.32
CA ILE A 233 11.40 3.58 -1.44
C ILE A 233 12.23 4.25 -2.53
#